data_4012df8d0ecee31725fcc76298454b2d
#
_entry.id   4012df8d0ecee31725fcc76298454b2d
#
_cell.length_a   1.000
_cell.length_b   1.000
_cell.length_c   1.000
_cell.angle_alpha   90.00
_cell.angle_beta   90.00
_cell.angle_gamma   90.00
#
_symmetry.space_group_name_H-M   'P 1'
#
loop_
_entity.id
_entity.type
_entity.pdbx_description
1 polymer ?
#
loop_
_entity_poly.entity_id
_entity_poly.type
_entity_poly.pdbx_seq_one_letter_code
_entity_poly.pdbx_strand_id
1 'polypeptide(L)'
;MLIQEKVTQSKALKRIGLIAKELKLPIYVIRLWEKKINILKPIRKPRGTRYYSSSQTEILKEIKFLLQKKKYSIEGVNLHFKEKKQFNYPSEKRIMIKEIEDLIFEIRNTISNGA
;
A
#
# COMPACT_ATOMS: atom_id res chain seq x y z
N MET A 1 25.52 -14.56 6.87
CA MET A 1 25.56 -14.30 5.43
C MET A 1 24.20 -14.32 4.79
N LEU A 2 23.38 -15.35 5.00
CA LEU A 2 22.03 -15.42 4.45
C LEU A 2 21.13 -14.27 4.92
N ILE A 3 21.26 -13.86 6.17
CA ILE A 3 20.51 -12.74 6.74
C ILE A 3 20.90 -11.42 6.07
N GLN A 4 22.18 -11.22 5.79
CA GLN A 4 22.67 -10.03 5.10
C GLN A 4 22.18 -9.97 3.66
N GLU A 5 22.13 -11.09 2.97
CA GLU A 5 21.60 -11.16 1.60
C GLU A 5 20.12 -10.81 1.57
N LYS A 6 19.32 -11.33 2.49
CA LYS A 6 17.91 -10.97 2.62
C LYS A 6 17.71 -9.49 2.92
N VAL A 7 18.50 -8.94 3.83
CA VAL A 7 18.44 -7.51 4.18
C VAL A 7 18.84 -6.66 2.97
N THR A 8 19.86 -7.05 2.23
CA THR A 8 20.28 -6.38 1.02
C THR A 8 19.18 -6.41 -0.05
N GLN A 9 18.55 -7.55 -0.25
CA GLN A 9 17.46 -7.71 -1.20
C GLN A 9 16.24 -6.86 -0.81
N SER A 10 15.88 -6.83 0.47
CA SER A 10 14.76 -6.05 0.95
C SER A 10 14.99 -4.53 0.84
N LYS A 11 16.27 -4.12 0.84
CA LYS A 11 16.66 -2.72 0.67
C LYS A 11 17.05 -2.37 -0.76
N ALA A 12 17.03 -3.33 -1.67
CA ALA A 12 17.38 -3.09 -3.05
C ALA A 12 16.41 -2.10 -3.69
N LEU A 13 16.98 -1.08 -4.34
CA LEU A 13 16.21 -0.09 -5.06
C LEU A 13 16.07 -0.52 -6.51
N LYS A 14 14.87 -0.38 -7.05
CA LYS A 14 14.58 -0.71 -8.44
C LYS A 14 14.25 0.57 -9.22
N ARG A 15 14.76 0.65 -10.43
CA ARG A 15 14.46 1.76 -11.34
C ARG A 15 13.03 1.62 -11.86
N ILE A 16 12.43 2.76 -12.20
CA ILE A 16 11.07 2.82 -12.74
C ILE A 16 10.86 1.91 -13.96
N GLY A 17 11.86 1.80 -14.84
CA GLY A 17 11.77 0.92 -16.01
C GLY A 17 11.60 -0.54 -15.65
N LEU A 18 12.33 -1.00 -14.64
CA LEU A 18 12.23 -2.38 -14.15
C LEU A 18 10.88 -2.63 -13.48
N ILE A 19 10.43 -1.69 -12.66
CA ILE A 19 9.12 -1.75 -12.00
C ILE A 19 8.00 -1.83 -13.05
N ALA A 20 8.07 -1.00 -14.08
CA ALA A 20 7.09 -1.01 -15.16
C ALA A 20 7.01 -2.38 -15.85
N LYS A 21 8.14 -3.01 -16.10
CA LYS A 21 8.20 -4.36 -16.64
C LYS A 21 7.55 -5.39 -15.71
N GLU A 22 7.90 -5.35 -14.43
CA GLU A 22 7.36 -6.28 -13.44
C GLU A 22 5.85 -6.16 -13.30
N LEU A 23 5.35 -4.94 -13.33
CA LEU A 23 3.92 -4.67 -13.19
C LEU A 23 3.17 -4.75 -14.52
N LYS A 24 3.87 -4.92 -15.63
CA LYS A 24 3.29 -4.94 -16.98
C LYS A 24 2.51 -3.65 -17.26
N LEU A 25 3.10 -2.52 -16.89
CA LEU A 25 2.52 -1.20 -17.09
C LEU A 25 3.48 -0.30 -17.85
N PRO A 26 2.96 0.65 -18.65
CA PRO A 26 3.80 1.68 -19.24
C PRO A 26 4.39 2.59 -18.16
N ILE A 27 5.60 3.10 -18.40
CA ILE A 27 6.28 4.01 -17.44
C ILE A 27 5.43 5.25 -17.17
N TYR A 28 4.76 5.80 -18.17
CA TYR A 28 3.97 7.02 -18.01
C TYR A 28 2.82 6.83 -17.01
N VAL A 29 2.28 5.63 -16.90
CA VAL A 29 1.23 5.32 -15.91
C VAL A 29 1.78 5.46 -14.50
N ILE A 30 2.96 4.89 -14.24
CA ILE A 30 3.60 4.97 -12.92
C ILE A 30 3.93 6.43 -12.58
N ARG A 31 4.44 7.19 -13.54
CA ARG A 31 4.72 8.62 -13.37
C ARG A 31 3.46 9.43 -13.05
N LEU A 32 2.35 9.09 -13.69
CA LEU A 32 1.07 9.71 -13.40
C LEU A 32 0.63 9.41 -11.98
N TRP A 33 0.77 8.17 -11.54
CA TRP A 33 0.43 7.76 -10.17
C TRP A 33 1.28 8.49 -9.14
N GLU A 34 2.57 8.66 -9.41
CA GLU A 34 3.45 9.44 -8.51
C GLU A 34 2.92 10.86 -8.26
N LYS A 35 2.35 11.47 -9.29
CA LYS A 35 1.80 12.82 -9.18
C LYS A 35 0.48 12.86 -8.43
N LYS A 36 -0.36 11.85 -8.60
CA LYS A 36 -1.75 11.87 -8.12
C LYS A 36 -1.98 11.05 -6.86
N ILE A 37 -1.15 10.05 -6.61
CA ILE A 37 -1.29 9.16 -5.45
C ILE A 37 -0.26 9.54 -4.39
N ASN A 38 -0.74 10.08 -3.27
CA ASN A 38 0.08 10.73 -2.25
C ASN A 38 1.03 9.79 -1.51
N ILE A 39 0.69 8.51 -1.40
CA ILE A 39 1.52 7.54 -0.68
C ILE A 39 2.80 7.17 -1.45
N LEU A 40 2.82 7.38 -2.77
CA LEU A 40 4.00 7.08 -3.58
C LEU A 40 5.07 8.14 -3.38
N LYS A 41 6.22 7.72 -2.86
CA LYS A 41 7.37 8.58 -2.62
C LYS A 41 8.63 7.90 -3.13
N PRO A 42 8.90 7.99 -4.43
CA PRO A 42 10.13 7.40 -4.97
C PRO A 42 11.36 8.15 -4.46
N ILE A 43 12.47 7.45 -4.41
CA ILE A 43 13.76 8.03 -4.05
C ILE A 43 14.37 8.62 -5.31
N ARG A 44 14.61 9.93 -5.30
CA ARG A 44 15.23 10.63 -6.43
C ARG A 44 16.72 10.78 -6.20
N LYS A 45 17.52 10.31 -7.15
CA LYS A 45 18.96 10.51 -7.14
C LYS A 45 19.30 11.85 -7.79
N PRO A 46 20.52 12.40 -7.56
CA PRO A 46 20.90 13.73 -8.08
C PRO A 46 20.73 13.89 -9.59
N ARG A 47 20.81 12.80 -10.36
CA ARG A 47 20.65 12.82 -11.82
C ARG A 47 19.20 12.72 -12.28
N GLY A 48 18.24 12.80 -11.36
CA GLY A 48 16.82 12.73 -11.68
C GLY A 48 16.25 11.33 -11.86
N THR A 49 17.07 10.29 -11.76
CA THR A 49 16.60 8.90 -11.86
C THR A 49 15.77 8.54 -10.62
N ARG A 50 14.60 7.96 -10.85
CA ARG A 50 13.71 7.53 -9.78
C ARG A 50 13.93 6.07 -9.44
N TYR A 51 13.97 5.80 -8.14
CA TYR A 51 14.13 4.47 -7.59
C TYR A 51 13.01 4.17 -6.60
N TYR A 52 12.58 2.93 -6.59
CA TYR A 52 11.52 2.45 -5.69
C TYR A 52 12.09 1.39 -4.75
N SER A 53 11.83 1.56 -3.46
CA SER A 53 12.16 0.54 -2.46
C SER A 53 11.23 -0.65 -2.61
N SER A 54 11.53 -1.76 -1.94
CA SER A 54 10.64 -2.92 -1.94
C SER A 54 9.27 -2.60 -1.36
N SER A 55 9.21 -1.78 -0.32
CA SER A 55 7.93 -1.35 0.26
C SER A 55 7.12 -0.50 -0.73
N GLN A 56 7.76 0.39 -1.47
CA GLN A 56 7.09 1.19 -2.50
C GLN A 56 6.63 0.32 -3.67
N THR A 57 7.39 -0.70 -4.02
CA THR A 57 7.00 -1.66 -5.06
C THR A 57 5.72 -2.42 -4.67
N GLU A 58 5.61 -2.83 -3.41
CA GLU A 58 4.40 -3.47 -2.91
C GLU A 58 3.20 -2.52 -2.94
N ILE A 59 3.41 -1.25 -2.61
CA ILE A 59 2.37 -0.22 -2.73
C ILE A 59 1.91 -0.07 -4.19
N LEU A 60 2.82 -0.07 -5.14
CA LEU A 60 2.47 0.00 -6.56
C LEU A 60 1.63 -1.19 -7.00
N LYS A 61 1.95 -2.39 -6.53
CA LYS A 61 1.16 -3.59 -6.81
C LYS A 61 -0.26 -3.45 -6.25
N GLU A 62 -0.39 -2.95 -5.04
CA GLU A 62 -1.68 -2.70 -4.40
C GLU A 62 -2.50 -1.66 -5.16
N ILE A 63 -1.87 -0.56 -5.59
CA ILE A 63 -2.51 0.47 -6.40
C ILE A 63 -3.06 -0.13 -7.71
N LYS A 64 -2.24 -0.91 -8.39
CA LYS A 64 -2.65 -1.58 -9.61
C LYS A 64 -3.88 -2.46 -9.37
N PHE A 65 -3.87 -3.25 -8.31
CA PHE A 65 -4.99 -4.10 -7.92
C PHE A 65 -6.25 -3.29 -7.65
N LEU A 66 -6.16 -2.23 -6.87
CA LEU A 66 -7.30 -1.38 -6.53
C LEU A 66 -7.91 -0.72 -7.77
N LEU A 67 -7.08 -0.22 -8.67
CA LEU A 67 -7.56 0.45 -9.88
C LEU A 67 -8.12 -0.53 -10.91
N GLN A 68 -7.44 -1.65 -11.13
CA GLN A 68 -7.79 -2.59 -12.20
C GLN A 68 -8.82 -3.64 -11.79
N LYS A 69 -8.69 -4.20 -10.59
CA LYS A 69 -9.59 -5.27 -10.11
C LYS A 69 -10.75 -4.72 -9.29
N LYS A 70 -10.47 -3.81 -8.37
CA LYS A 70 -11.49 -3.20 -7.51
C LYS A 70 -12.18 -2.00 -8.15
N LYS A 71 -11.66 -1.50 -9.28
CA LYS A 71 -12.25 -0.37 -10.01
C LYS A 71 -12.35 0.92 -9.19
N TYR A 72 -11.41 1.13 -8.27
CA TYR A 72 -11.33 2.35 -7.49
C TYR A 72 -10.95 3.54 -8.39
N SER A 73 -11.43 4.72 -8.03
CA SER A 73 -10.91 5.98 -8.60
C SER A 73 -9.57 6.33 -7.94
N ILE A 74 -8.86 7.29 -8.50
CA ILE A 74 -7.61 7.80 -7.90
C ILE A 74 -7.88 8.36 -6.50
N GLU A 75 -8.97 9.11 -6.33
CA GLU A 75 -9.39 9.62 -5.03
C GLU A 75 -9.68 8.48 -4.05
N GLY A 76 -10.32 7.43 -4.52
CA GLY A 76 -10.61 6.23 -3.73
C GLY A 76 -9.34 5.53 -3.27
N VAL A 77 -8.33 5.45 -4.14
CA VAL A 77 -7.01 4.89 -3.79
C VAL A 77 -6.34 5.73 -2.71
N ASN A 78 -6.34 7.05 -2.86
CA ASN A 78 -5.77 7.95 -1.86
C ASN A 78 -6.46 7.80 -0.50
N LEU A 79 -7.77 7.69 -0.50
CA LEU A 79 -8.55 7.49 0.71
C LEU A 79 -8.24 6.13 1.36
N HIS A 80 -8.14 5.08 0.56
CA HIS A 80 -7.79 3.73 1.02
C HIS A 80 -6.47 3.73 1.81
N PHE A 81 -5.42 4.34 1.25
CA PHE A 81 -4.12 4.39 1.90
C PHE A 81 -4.11 5.34 3.10
N LYS A 82 -4.88 6.42 3.05
CA LYS A 82 -5.02 7.34 4.18
C LYS A 82 -5.66 6.65 5.38
N GLU A 83 -6.73 5.90 5.17
CA GLU A 83 -7.41 5.13 6.21
C GLU A 83 -6.51 4.03 6.76
N LYS A 84 -5.82 3.30 5.89
CA LYS A 84 -4.88 2.26 6.27
C LYS A 84 -3.75 2.82 7.14
N LYS A 85 -3.24 4.01 6.82
CA LYS A 85 -2.21 4.69 7.60
C LYS A 85 -2.74 5.11 8.98
N GLN A 86 -3.97 5.61 9.05
CA GLN A 86 -4.60 5.99 10.32
C GLN A 86 -4.78 4.80 11.24
N PHE A 87 -5.03 3.62 10.70
CA PHE A 87 -5.21 2.39 11.47
C PHE A 87 -3.94 1.55 11.57
N ASN A 88 -2.77 2.11 11.22
CA ASN A 88 -1.50 1.42 11.36
C ASN A 88 -0.92 1.62 12.76
N TYR A 89 -1.62 1.09 13.75
CA TYR A 89 -1.22 1.13 15.15
C TYR A 89 -0.18 0.04 15.47
N PRO A 90 0.58 0.18 16.59
CA PRO A 90 1.37 -0.93 17.11
C PRO A 90 0.49 -2.17 17.32
N SER A 91 1.09 -3.34 17.21
CA SER A 91 0.35 -4.61 17.23
C SER A 91 -0.60 -4.78 18.42
N GLU A 92 -0.20 -4.32 19.60
CA GLU A 92 -1.04 -4.37 20.81
C GLU A 92 -2.31 -3.54 20.64
N LYS A 93 -2.19 -2.33 20.09
CA LYS A 93 -3.35 -1.45 19.85
C LYS A 93 -4.26 -2.01 18.76
N ARG A 94 -3.69 -2.68 17.76
CA ARG A 94 -4.49 -3.33 16.69
C ARG A 94 -5.37 -4.43 17.24
N ILE A 95 -4.84 -5.24 18.16
CA ILE A 95 -5.59 -6.32 18.82
C ILE A 95 -6.75 -5.72 19.62
N MET A 96 -6.49 -4.68 20.40
CA MET A 96 -7.52 -3.97 21.16
C MET A 96 -8.65 -3.44 20.28
N ILE A 97 -8.30 -2.80 19.18
CA ILE A 97 -9.27 -2.23 18.22
C ILE A 97 -10.12 -3.34 17.61
N LYS A 98 -9.50 -4.45 17.24
CA LYS A 98 -10.18 -5.60 16.68
C LYS A 98 -11.18 -6.20 17.69
N GLU A 99 -10.78 -6.33 18.93
CA GLU A 99 -11.67 -6.81 20.00
C GLU A 99 -12.88 -5.90 20.19
N ILE A 100 -12.69 -4.59 20.13
CA ILE A 100 -13.78 -3.60 20.22
C ILE A 100 -14.71 -3.72 19.01
N GLU A 101 -14.17 -3.87 17.83
CA GLU A 101 -14.95 -4.06 16.59
C GLU A 101 -15.77 -5.33 16.65
N ASP A 102 -15.20 -6.43 17.12
CA ASP A 102 -15.87 -7.71 17.28
C ASP A 102 -17.03 -7.62 18.28
N LEU A 103 -16.83 -6.92 19.41
CA LEU A 103 -17.87 -6.65 20.39
C LEU A 103 -19.02 -5.84 19.81
N ILE A 104 -18.72 -4.81 19.05
CA ILE A 104 -19.72 -3.98 18.36
C ILE A 104 -20.54 -4.84 17.39
N PHE A 105 -19.86 -5.70 16.64
CA PHE A 105 -20.49 -6.60 15.70
C PHE A 105 -21.44 -7.58 16.41
N GLU A 106 -21.01 -8.17 17.53
CA GLU A 106 -21.85 -9.07 18.35
C GLU A 106 -23.08 -8.35 18.90
N ILE A 107 -22.90 -7.13 19.39
CA ILE A 107 -24.01 -6.31 19.92
C ILE A 107 -25.03 -6.03 18.81
N ARG A 108 -24.58 -5.65 17.63
CA ARG A 108 -25.45 -5.40 16.49
C ARG A 108 -26.24 -6.64 16.07
N ASN A 109 -25.57 -7.79 16.03
CA ASN A 109 -26.22 -9.06 15.70
C ASN A 109 -27.23 -9.45 16.74
N THR A 110 -26.92 -9.29 18.02
CA THR A 110 -27.83 -9.59 19.13
C THR A 110 -29.09 -8.71 19.04
N ILE A 111 -28.92 -7.41 18.79
CA ILE A 111 -30.04 -6.47 18.64
C ILE A 111 -30.88 -6.82 17.42
N SER A 112 -30.26 -7.12 16.26
CA SER A 112 -30.98 -7.46 15.05
C SER A 112 -31.70 -8.80 15.15
N ASN A 113 -31.18 -9.77 15.89
CA ASN A 113 -31.79 -11.08 16.12
C ASN A 113 -32.82 -11.06 17.25
N GLY A 114 -32.72 -10.09 18.16
CA GLY A 114 -33.64 -9.97 19.30
C GLY A 114 -34.89 -9.19 19.00
N ALA A 115 -34.95 -8.62 17.80
CA ALA A 115 -36.15 -7.93 17.36
C ALA A 115 -37.11 -8.88 16.70
#